data_fcaa088157484122cb34d19d9acb0187
#
_entry.id   fcaa088157484122cb34d19d9acb0187
#
_cell.length_a   1.000
_cell.length_b   1.000
_cell.length_c   1.000
_cell.angle_alpha   90.00
_cell.angle_beta   90.00
_cell.angle_gamma   90.00
#
_symmetry.space_group_name_H-M   'P 1'
#
loop_
_entity.id
_entity.type
_entity.pdbx_description
1 polymer ?
#
loop_
_entity_poly.entity_id
_entity_poly.type
_entity_poly.pdbx_seq_one_letter_code
_entity_poly.pdbx_strand_id
1 'polypeptide(L)'
;MKAVVGDTVIAEAPEEDLIKIEGNWYFPPASVNSALLSASPTPYTCPWKGDAQYFNVGTGDAVLADGGWSYPEPIPSSFDRVGQDYSGYVAFDRRITVSE
;
A
#
# COMPACT_ATOMS: atom_id res chain seq x y z
N MET A 1 3.59 -2.30 -13.44
CA MET A 1 3.71 -2.95 -12.11
C MET A 1 2.34 -3.42 -11.65
N LYS A 2 2.29 -4.63 -11.12
CA LYS A 2 1.07 -5.23 -10.59
C LYS A 2 1.35 -5.79 -9.20
N ALA A 3 0.37 -5.68 -8.31
CA ALA A 3 0.36 -6.38 -7.03
C ALA A 3 -0.64 -7.54 -7.17
N VAL A 4 -0.16 -8.76 -7.01
CA VAL A 4 -0.93 -9.97 -7.37
C VAL A 4 -0.86 -11.02 -6.27
N VAL A 5 -2.00 -11.64 -5.99
CA VAL A 5 -2.07 -12.85 -5.15
C VAL A 5 -2.76 -13.94 -5.97
N GLY A 6 -2.02 -15.00 -6.28
CA GLY A 6 -2.54 -16.03 -7.19
C GLY A 6 -2.91 -15.42 -8.54
N ASP A 7 -4.18 -15.55 -8.92
CA ASP A 7 -4.70 -14.97 -10.15
C ASP A 7 -5.40 -13.63 -9.94
N THR A 8 -5.38 -13.10 -8.71
CA THR A 8 -6.08 -11.87 -8.38
C THR A 8 -5.15 -10.68 -8.43
N VAL A 9 -5.46 -9.70 -9.28
CA VAL A 9 -4.73 -8.43 -9.35
C VAL A 9 -5.34 -7.46 -8.34
N ILE A 10 -4.54 -7.04 -7.36
CA ILE A 10 -4.98 -6.14 -6.29
C ILE A 10 -4.80 -4.68 -6.72
N ALA A 11 -3.71 -4.40 -7.43
CA ALA A 11 -3.38 -3.06 -7.90
C ALA A 11 -2.56 -3.14 -9.17
N GLU A 12 -2.67 -2.12 -10.02
CA GLU A 12 -1.90 -2.05 -11.25
C GLU A 12 -1.70 -0.60 -11.67
N ALA A 13 -0.46 -0.22 -11.94
CA ALA A 13 -0.10 1.11 -12.42
C ALA A 13 1.26 1.05 -13.12
N PRO A 14 1.56 2.02 -14.01
CA PRO A 14 2.90 2.15 -14.58
C PRO A 14 3.93 2.36 -13.47
N GLU A 15 5.13 1.81 -13.63
CA GLU A 15 6.18 1.95 -12.63
C GLU A 15 6.46 3.41 -12.27
N GLU A 16 6.40 4.31 -13.25
CA GLU A 16 6.64 5.74 -13.06
C GLU A 16 5.62 6.42 -12.14
N ASP A 17 4.46 5.80 -11.92
CA ASP A 17 3.44 6.33 -11.02
C ASP A 17 3.60 5.81 -9.58
N LEU A 18 4.47 4.83 -9.38
CA LEU A 18 4.73 4.27 -8.06
C LEU A 18 5.80 5.06 -7.34
N ILE A 19 5.76 4.97 -6.02
CA ILE A 19 6.80 5.56 -5.16
C ILE A 19 7.47 4.43 -4.39
N LYS A 20 8.80 4.38 -4.40
CA LYS A 20 9.53 3.38 -3.63
C LYS A 20 10.02 4.00 -2.33
N ILE A 21 9.59 3.45 -1.19
CA ILE A 21 9.97 3.93 0.13
C ILE A 21 10.45 2.73 0.95
N GLU A 22 11.69 2.79 1.42
CA GLU A 22 12.27 1.73 2.26
C GLU A 22 12.17 0.33 1.62
N GLY A 23 12.32 0.27 0.31
CA GLY A 23 12.28 -1.00 -0.42
C GLY A 23 10.89 -1.49 -0.80
N ASN A 24 9.83 -0.79 -0.39
CA ASN A 24 8.46 -1.14 -0.74
C ASN A 24 7.92 -0.24 -1.84
N TRP A 25 7.18 -0.82 -2.78
CA TRP A 25 6.49 -0.08 -3.82
C TRP A 25 5.13 0.38 -3.31
N TYR A 26 4.87 1.68 -3.40
CA TYR A 26 3.59 2.28 -3.02
C TYR A 26 2.81 2.62 -4.28
N PHE A 27 1.57 2.12 -4.35
CA PHE A 27 0.69 2.32 -5.50
C PHE A 27 -0.24 3.50 -5.27
N PRO A 28 -0.48 4.34 -6.31
CA PRO A 28 -1.46 5.42 -6.19
C PRO A 28 -2.83 4.88 -5.77
N PRO A 29 -3.58 5.62 -4.94
CA PRO A 29 -4.89 5.14 -4.47
C PRO A 29 -5.82 4.71 -5.60
N ALA A 30 -5.85 5.45 -6.71
CA ALA A 30 -6.74 5.14 -7.82
C ALA A 30 -6.38 3.84 -8.56
N SER A 31 -5.16 3.33 -8.39
CA SER A 31 -4.70 2.10 -9.05
C SER A 31 -5.06 0.84 -8.27
N VAL A 32 -5.57 0.99 -7.05
CA VAL A 32 -5.86 -0.12 -6.14
C VAL A 32 -7.34 -0.50 -6.25
N ASN A 33 -7.60 -1.82 -6.35
CA ASN A 33 -8.98 -2.31 -6.31
C ASN A 33 -9.46 -2.28 -4.85
N SER A 34 -10.07 -1.18 -4.46
CA SER A 34 -10.51 -0.96 -3.08
C SER A 34 -11.59 -1.94 -2.62
N ALA A 35 -12.30 -2.58 -3.55
CA ALA A 35 -13.29 -3.60 -3.21
C ALA A 35 -12.65 -4.83 -2.56
N LEU A 36 -11.36 -5.04 -2.78
CA LEU A 36 -10.60 -6.15 -2.19
C LEU A 36 -9.96 -5.79 -0.87
N LEU A 37 -10.01 -4.52 -0.46
CA LEU A 37 -9.39 -4.05 0.77
C LEU A 37 -10.46 -3.68 1.79
N SER A 38 -10.23 -4.07 3.05
CA SER A 38 -11.04 -3.62 4.17
C SER A 38 -10.14 -3.06 5.26
N ALA A 39 -10.59 -2.00 5.93
CA ALA A 39 -9.79 -1.37 6.98
C ALA A 39 -9.56 -2.34 8.13
N SER A 40 -8.32 -2.42 8.58
CA SER A 40 -7.92 -3.21 9.75
C SER A 40 -7.73 -2.28 10.95
N PRO A 41 -8.13 -2.68 12.16
CA PRO A 41 -7.92 -1.88 13.37
C PRO A 41 -6.50 -1.97 13.92
N THR A 42 -5.60 -2.72 13.29
CA THR A 42 -4.23 -2.87 13.76
C THR A 42 -3.51 -1.52 13.79
N PRO A 43 -3.01 -1.08 14.96
CA PRO A 43 -2.34 0.22 15.05
C PRO A 43 -0.86 0.10 14.74
N TYR A 44 -0.33 1.11 14.07
CA TYR A 44 1.12 1.26 13.90
C TYR A 44 1.44 2.74 13.65
N THR A 45 2.45 3.24 14.34
CA THR A 45 2.94 4.60 14.13
C THR A 45 4.41 4.55 13.72
N CYS A 46 4.68 5.06 12.52
CA CYS A 46 6.05 5.20 12.05
C CYS A 46 6.61 6.52 12.57
N PRO A 47 7.83 6.52 13.18
CA PRO A 47 8.38 7.75 13.79
C PRO A 47 8.54 8.93 12.84
N TRP A 48 8.71 8.68 11.54
CA TRP A 48 8.90 9.76 10.58
C TRP A 48 7.80 9.89 9.53
N LYS A 49 6.98 8.84 9.33
CA LYS A 49 5.87 8.89 8.37
C LYS A 49 4.52 9.17 9.02
N GLY A 50 4.32 8.75 10.26
CA GLY A 50 3.07 8.97 10.98
C GLY A 50 2.26 7.70 11.16
N ASP A 51 0.96 7.85 11.39
CA ASP A 51 0.07 6.72 11.66
C ASP A 51 -0.28 5.98 10.38
N ALA A 52 -0.07 4.66 10.38
CA ALA A 52 -0.43 3.80 9.28
C ALA A 52 -1.88 3.34 9.39
N GLN A 53 -2.52 3.15 8.23
CA GLN A 53 -3.79 2.47 8.12
C GLN A 53 -3.51 1.12 7.46
N TYR A 54 -3.69 0.03 8.21
CA TYR A 54 -3.58 -1.30 7.65
C TYR A 54 -4.87 -1.73 6.97
N PHE A 55 -4.74 -2.61 5.98
CA PHE A 55 -5.86 -3.21 5.27
C PHE A 55 -5.75 -4.71 5.25
N ASN A 56 -6.89 -5.37 5.43
CA ASN A 56 -7.01 -6.78 5.10
C ASN A 56 -7.26 -6.89 3.60
N VAL A 57 -6.60 -7.80 2.92
CA VAL A 57 -6.70 -7.95 1.47
C VAL A 57 -7.44 -9.24 1.15
N GLY A 58 -8.60 -9.10 0.51
CA GLY A 58 -9.41 -10.25 0.08
C GLY A 58 -8.96 -10.77 -1.27
N THR A 59 -8.94 -12.09 -1.45
CA THR A 59 -8.50 -12.74 -2.68
C THR A 59 -9.58 -13.64 -3.29
N GLY A 60 -10.83 -13.48 -2.87
CA GLY A 60 -11.91 -14.34 -3.26
C GLY A 60 -12.03 -15.58 -2.38
N ASP A 61 -10.94 -16.32 -2.19
CA ASP A 61 -10.93 -17.55 -1.39
C ASP A 61 -10.38 -17.34 0.02
N ALA A 62 -9.64 -16.26 0.23
CA ALA A 62 -8.95 -16.01 1.48
C ALA A 62 -8.86 -14.53 1.78
N VAL A 63 -8.50 -14.22 3.03
CA VAL A 63 -8.22 -12.85 3.46
C VAL A 63 -6.82 -12.82 4.05
N LEU A 64 -5.98 -11.94 3.52
CA LEU A 64 -4.64 -11.71 4.06
C LEU A 64 -4.73 -10.59 5.09
N ALA A 65 -4.72 -10.96 6.36
CA ALA A 65 -4.79 -9.99 7.45
C ALA A 65 -3.60 -9.04 7.39
N ASP A 66 -3.88 -7.73 7.42
CA ASP A 66 -2.85 -6.68 7.36
C ASP A 66 -1.92 -6.81 6.15
N GLY A 67 -2.44 -7.31 5.03
CA GLY A 67 -1.66 -7.53 3.82
C GLY A 67 -1.27 -6.26 3.08
N GLY A 68 -1.90 -5.13 3.38
CA GLY A 68 -1.57 -3.83 2.80
C GLY A 68 -1.59 -2.74 3.85
N TRP A 69 -0.97 -1.60 3.53
CA TRP A 69 -1.00 -0.44 4.42
C TRP A 69 -0.84 0.85 3.62
N SER A 70 -1.27 1.97 4.24
CA SER A 70 -1.06 3.29 3.70
C SER A 70 -0.79 4.28 4.84
N TYR A 71 -0.40 5.49 4.49
CA TYR A 71 -0.30 6.60 5.43
C TYR A 71 -1.25 7.68 4.94
N PRO A 72 -2.49 7.72 5.46
CA PRO A 72 -3.51 8.68 4.99
C PRO A 72 -3.13 10.13 5.24
N GLU A 73 -2.43 10.38 6.35
CA GLU A 73 -2.03 11.72 6.76
C GLU A 73 -0.56 11.70 7.20
N PRO A 74 0.40 11.59 6.26
CA PRO A 74 1.80 11.54 6.63
C PRO A 74 2.26 12.81 7.32
N ILE A 75 3.26 12.68 8.20
CA ILE A 75 3.90 13.84 8.82
C ILE A 75 4.50 14.70 7.70
N PRO A 76 4.21 16.02 7.65
CA PRO A 76 4.66 16.87 6.53
C PRO A 76 6.15 16.82 6.22
N SER A 77 7.01 16.69 7.23
CA SER A 77 8.45 16.58 7.03
C SER A 77 8.86 15.35 6.24
N SER A 78 8.01 14.30 6.21
CA SER A 78 8.31 13.08 5.46
C SER A 78 8.28 13.32 3.96
N PHE A 79 7.52 14.30 3.47
CA PHE A 79 7.46 14.61 2.05
C PHE A 79 8.82 15.05 1.50
N ASP A 80 9.60 15.79 2.29
CA ASP A 80 10.94 16.19 1.88
C ASP A 80 11.86 14.97 1.78
N ARG A 81 11.70 14.02 2.68
CA ARG A 81 12.53 12.81 2.72
C ARG A 81 12.18 11.85 1.59
N VAL A 82 10.91 11.72 1.25
CA VAL A 82 10.43 10.86 0.16
C VAL A 82 10.61 11.55 -1.19
N GLY A 83 10.49 12.86 -1.23
CA GLY A 83 10.62 13.65 -2.45
C GLY A 83 9.29 14.04 -3.09
N GLN A 84 8.18 13.62 -2.50
CA GLN A 84 6.84 13.94 -3.00
C GLN A 84 5.78 13.54 -1.98
N ASP A 85 4.55 13.99 -2.23
CA ASP A 85 3.39 13.60 -1.44
C ASP A 85 3.01 12.15 -1.77
N TYR A 86 2.93 11.30 -0.76
CA TYR A 86 2.54 9.89 -0.91
C TYR A 86 1.28 9.55 -0.11
N SER A 87 0.52 10.57 0.31
CA SER A 87 -0.70 10.39 1.10
C SER A 87 -1.66 9.40 0.44
N GLY A 88 -2.09 8.39 1.19
CA GLY A 88 -3.05 7.41 0.70
C GLY A 88 -2.50 6.37 -0.27
N TYR A 89 -1.25 6.46 -0.68
CA TYR A 89 -0.62 5.43 -1.49
C TYR A 89 -0.54 4.13 -0.68
N VAL A 90 -0.72 2.98 -1.35
CA VAL A 90 -0.84 1.68 -0.69
C VAL A 90 0.35 0.79 -1.04
N ALA A 91 0.96 0.23 0.00
CA ALA A 91 1.99 -0.79 -0.13
C ALA A 91 1.44 -2.13 0.34
N PHE A 92 2.09 -3.21 -0.05
CA PHE A 92 1.65 -4.57 0.26
C PHE A 92 2.79 -5.36 0.87
N ASP A 93 2.46 -6.32 1.74
CA ASP A 93 3.47 -7.16 2.32
C ASP A 93 3.94 -8.24 1.31
N ARG A 94 4.94 -9.00 1.72
CA ARG A 94 5.59 -9.96 0.80
C ARG A 94 4.72 -11.15 0.41
N ARG A 95 3.56 -11.35 1.03
CA ARG A 95 2.61 -12.39 0.60
C ARG A 95 1.96 -12.01 -0.73
N ILE A 96 2.05 -10.73 -1.08
CA ILE A 96 1.51 -10.19 -2.32
C ILE A 96 2.70 -9.88 -3.23
N THR A 97 2.71 -10.48 -4.40
CA THR A 97 3.83 -10.32 -5.35
C THR A 97 3.67 -9.00 -6.12
N VAL A 98 4.69 -8.16 -6.05
CA VAL A 98 4.74 -6.92 -6.83
C VAL A 98 5.78 -7.10 -7.93
N SER A 99 5.35 -7.01 -9.18
CA SER A 99 6.21 -7.22 -10.34
C SER A 99 5.67 -6.49 -11.57
N GLU A 100 6.47 -6.47 -12.61
CA GLU A 100 6.05 -5.92 -13.90
C GLU A 100 5.10 -6.81 -14.68
#